data_e384bfefb3be1c1081390fc582209944
#
_entry.id   e384bfefb3be1c1081390fc582209944
#
_cell.length_a   1.000
_cell.length_b   1.000
_cell.length_c   1.000
_cell.angle_alpha   90.00
_cell.angle_beta   90.00
_cell.angle_gamma   90.00
#
_symmetry.space_group_name_H-M   'P 1'
#
loop_
_entity.id
_entity.type
_entity.pdbx_description
1 polymer ?
#
loop_
_entity_poly.entity_id
_entity_poly.type
_entity_poly.pdbx_seq_one_letter_code
_entity_poly.pdbx_strand_id
1 'polypeptide(L)'
;MLLIGNGKVITRDSANPYLEKGAVVTDGENIKEVGTLDAMKQKYPEAEFVDAHGGVIMPGLINAHTHIYSGLARGLSIVGNNPTNFLEVLEGTWWAIDRQLDLDGTRACAWATVLDCIRDG
;
A
#
# COMPACT_ATOMS: atom_id res chain seq x y z
N MET A 1 14.56 18.01 -4.25
CA MET A 1 14.92 16.60 -4.54
C MET A 1 15.10 15.84 -3.23
N LEU A 2 14.62 14.62 -3.15
CA LEU A 2 14.91 13.73 -2.04
C LEU A 2 15.79 12.57 -2.53
N LEU A 3 16.72 12.12 -1.71
CA LEU A 3 17.50 10.92 -1.91
C LEU A 3 17.13 9.94 -0.79
N ILE A 4 16.31 8.94 -1.12
CA ILE A 4 15.89 7.90 -0.19
C ILE A 4 16.86 6.74 -0.34
N GLY A 5 17.59 6.39 0.71
CA GLY A 5 18.66 5.40 0.61
C GLY A 5 18.95 4.68 1.91
N ASN A 6 20.08 3.98 1.97
CA ASN A 6 20.43 3.08 3.08
C ASN A 6 19.37 1.99 3.28
N GLY A 7 18.89 1.42 2.17
CA GLY A 7 17.88 0.37 2.13
C GLY A 7 18.08 -0.58 0.96
N LYS A 8 17.24 -1.59 0.91
CA LYS A 8 17.15 -2.59 -0.16
C LYS A 8 16.14 -2.12 -1.18
N VAL A 9 16.59 -1.80 -2.40
CA VAL A 9 15.69 -1.28 -3.44
C VAL A 9 15.17 -2.39 -4.32
N ILE A 10 13.84 -2.50 -4.42
CA ILE A 10 13.13 -3.34 -5.39
C ILE A 10 12.80 -2.45 -6.59
N THR A 11 13.50 -2.62 -7.70
CA THR A 11 13.42 -1.70 -8.85
C THR A 11 12.28 -2.01 -9.81
N ARG A 12 11.81 -3.26 -9.85
CA ARG A 12 10.91 -3.81 -10.88
C ARG A 12 11.51 -3.84 -12.29
N ASP A 13 12.79 -3.48 -12.46
CA ASP A 13 13.54 -3.68 -13.69
C ASP A 13 14.01 -5.15 -13.80
N SER A 14 13.67 -5.82 -14.89
CA SER A 14 14.02 -7.22 -15.11
C SER A 14 15.53 -7.47 -15.21
N ALA A 15 16.30 -6.48 -15.63
CA ALA A 15 17.76 -6.57 -15.73
C ALA A 15 18.45 -6.40 -14.36
N ASN A 16 17.89 -5.54 -13.50
CA ASN A 16 18.42 -5.23 -12.18
C ASN A 16 17.30 -5.16 -11.15
N PRO A 17 16.63 -6.28 -10.82
CA PRO A 17 15.42 -6.26 -10.01
C PRO A 17 15.63 -5.84 -8.57
N TYR A 18 16.88 -5.86 -8.10
CA TYR A 18 17.22 -5.67 -6.70
C TYR A 18 18.59 -5.01 -6.51
N LEU A 19 18.65 -4.04 -5.60
CA LEU A 19 19.90 -3.40 -5.16
C LEU A 19 20.02 -3.51 -3.64
N GLU A 20 21.02 -4.23 -3.13
CA GLU A 20 21.24 -4.47 -1.70
C GLU A 20 21.50 -3.17 -0.92
N LYS A 21 22.28 -2.26 -1.50
CA LYS A 21 22.55 -0.92 -0.96
C LYS A 21 22.13 0.12 -1.99
N GLY A 22 20.81 0.20 -2.19
CA GLY A 22 20.24 1.07 -3.20
C GLY A 22 19.82 2.42 -2.66
N ALA A 23 19.51 3.30 -3.60
CA ALA A 23 18.87 4.57 -3.36
C ALA A 23 17.98 4.97 -4.54
N VAL A 24 16.96 5.74 -4.22
CA VAL A 24 16.03 6.36 -5.17
C VAL A 24 16.11 7.86 -5.00
N VAL A 25 16.29 8.58 -6.09
CA VAL A 25 16.26 10.03 -6.14
C VAL A 25 14.94 10.48 -6.74
N THR A 26 14.22 11.37 -6.05
CA THR A 26 12.99 11.97 -6.55
C THR A 26 13.13 13.47 -6.76
N ASP A 27 12.38 13.98 -7.75
CA ASP A 27 12.25 15.41 -8.01
C ASP A 27 10.76 15.74 -8.13
N GLY A 28 10.22 16.34 -7.07
CA GLY A 28 8.77 16.45 -6.90
C GLY A 28 8.11 15.07 -6.88
N GLU A 29 7.15 14.87 -7.77
CA GLU A 29 6.37 13.62 -7.88
C GLU A 29 7.02 12.54 -8.76
N ASN A 30 8.20 12.81 -9.31
CA ASN A 30 8.84 11.91 -10.27
C ASN A 30 10.06 11.22 -9.66
N ILE A 31 10.22 9.93 -9.96
CA ILE A 31 11.49 9.22 -9.76
C ILE A 31 12.46 9.70 -10.82
N LYS A 32 13.54 10.33 -10.40
CA LYS A 32 14.57 10.86 -11.28
C LYS A 32 15.62 9.82 -11.64
N GLU A 33 16.06 9.06 -10.65
CA GLU A 33 17.07 8.03 -10.85
C GLU A 33 17.04 6.99 -9.72
N VAL A 34 17.46 5.77 -10.06
CA VAL A 34 17.64 4.66 -9.12
C VAL A 34 19.04 4.10 -9.32
N GLY A 35 19.76 3.83 -8.24
CA GLY A 35 21.12 3.30 -8.31
C GLY A 35 21.68 2.92 -6.96
N THR A 36 22.99 2.71 -6.88
CA THR A 36 23.65 2.46 -5.61
C THR A 36 23.66 3.73 -4.75
N LEU A 37 23.60 3.57 -3.43
CA LEU A 37 23.60 4.70 -2.50
C LEU A 37 24.80 5.63 -2.72
N ASP A 38 26.01 5.08 -2.90
CA ASP A 38 27.21 5.87 -3.06
C ASP A 38 27.20 6.69 -4.36
N ALA A 39 26.78 6.06 -5.47
CA ALA A 39 26.65 6.75 -6.75
C ALA A 39 25.63 7.89 -6.71
N MET A 40 24.48 7.65 -6.06
CA MET A 40 23.43 8.66 -5.94
C MET A 40 23.84 9.82 -5.04
N LYS A 41 24.52 9.56 -3.92
CA LYS A 41 25.07 10.61 -3.05
C LYS A 41 26.11 11.48 -3.77
N GLN A 42 26.96 10.85 -4.58
CA GLN A 42 27.97 11.58 -5.36
C GLN A 42 27.34 12.46 -6.44
N LYS A 43 26.31 11.95 -7.11
CA LYS A 43 25.65 12.64 -8.23
C LYS A 43 24.68 13.74 -7.78
N TYR A 44 24.06 13.58 -6.63
CA TYR A 44 23.04 14.48 -6.07
C TYR A 44 23.38 14.95 -4.66
N PRO A 45 24.53 15.63 -4.47
CA PRO A 45 24.98 16.04 -3.14
C PRO A 45 24.03 17.03 -2.43
N GLU A 46 23.22 17.75 -3.21
CA GLU A 46 22.27 18.75 -2.69
C GLU A 46 20.89 18.14 -2.36
N ALA A 47 20.68 16.85 -2.61
CA ALA A 47 19.41 16.22 -2.30
C ALA A 47 19.27 15.99 -0.79
N GLU A 48 18.10 16.29 -0.25
CA GLU A 48 17.76 15.94 1.13
C GLU A 48 17.77 14.43 1.30
N PHE A 49 18.56 13.94 2.26
CA PHE A 49 18.71 12.51 2.48
C PHE A 49 17.65 11.98 3.43
N VAL A 50 16.93 10.96 2.99
CA VAL A 50 15.98 10.19 3.78
C VAL A 50 16.55 8.80 4.03
N ASP A 51 16.84 8.48 5.30
CA ASP A 51 17.41 7.18 5.69
C ASP A 51 16.32 6.11 5.80
N ALA A 52 16.42 5.06 5.02
CA ALA A 52 15.52 3.91 5.10
C ALA A 52 15.91 2.90 6.21
N HIS A 53 16.99 3.16 6.97
CA HIS A 53 17.44 2.35 8.11
C HIS A 53 17.55 0.84 7.80
N GLY A 54 18.01 0.48 6.62
CA GLY A 54 18.11 -0.91 6.18
C GLY A 54 16.78 -1.54 5.73
N GLY A 55 15.72 -0.76 5.71
CA GLY A 55 14.39 -1.18 5.24
C GLY A 55 14.32 -1.43 3.73
N VAL A 56 13.13 -1.73 3.26
CA VAL A 56 12.86 -1.95 1.83
C VAL A 56 12.30 -0.67 1.20
N ILE A 57 12.92 -0.26 0.09
CA ILE A 57 12.44 0.84 -0.77
C ILE A 57 11.86 0.18 -2.03
N MET A 58 10.57 0.38 -2.26
CA MET A 58 9.87 -0.27 -3.37
C MET A 58 8.74 0.64 -3.88
N PRO A 59 8.24 0.41 -5.11
CA PRO A 59 7.02 1.08 -5.56
C PRO A 59 5.86 0.83 -4.61
N GLY A 60 4.98 1.83 -4.46
CA GLY A 60 3.77 1.70 -3.66
C GLY A 60 2.92 0.50 -4.09
N LEU A 61 2.18 -0.06 -3.14
CA LEU A 61 1.31 -1.20 -3.38
C LEU A 61 0.08 -0.78 -4.21
N ILE A 62 -0.35 -1.65 -5.11
CA ILE A 62 -1.56 -1.45 -5.90
C ILE A 62 -2.65 -2.35 -5.35
N ASN A 63 -3.69 -1.76 -4.76
CA ASN A 63 -4.86 -2.50 -4.33
C ASN A 63 -5.82 -2.68 -5.51
N ALA A 64 -5.65 -3.78 -6.24
CA ALA A 64 -6.45 -4.09 -7.42
C ALA A 64 -7.80 -4.75 -7.11
N HIS A 65 -8.03 -5.19 -5.87
CA HIS A 65 -9.28 -5.81 -5.43
C HIS A 65 -9.60 -5.40 -3.99
N THR A 66 -10.65 -4.62 -3.82
CA THR A 66 -11.12 -4.19 -2.50
C THR A 66 -12.62 -3.91 -2.51
N HIS A 67 -13.23 -4.02 -1.33
CA HIS A 67 -14.63 -3.70 -1.08
C HIS A 67 -14.69 -2.51 -0.11
N ILE A 68 -14.45 -1.31 -0.63
CA ILE A 68 -14.33 -0.09 0.19
C ILE A 68 -15.60 0.24 0.96
N TYR A 69 -16.77 -0.14 0.43
CA TYR A 69 -18.07 0.15 1.03
C TYR A 69 -18.32 -0.59 2.35
N SER A 70 -17.57 -1.66 2.63
CA SER A 70 -17.72 -2.50 3.81
C SER A 70 -16.51 -2.48 4.75
N GLY A 71 -15.65 -1.47 4.64
CA GLY A 71 -14.38 -1.39 5.38
C GLY A 71 -14.51 -1.48 6.91
N LEU A 72 -15.61 -1.01 7.48
CA LEU A 72 -15.90 -1.11 8.92
C LEU A 72 -16.47 -2.46 9.36
N ALA A 73 -16.81 -3.35 8.41
CA ALA A 73 -17.28 -4.71 8.74
C ALA A 73 -16.14 -5.66 9.16
N ARG A 74 -14.92 -5.16 9.22
CA ARG A 74 -13.74 -5.89 9.65
C ARG A 74 -13.93 -6.44 11.07
N GLY A 75 -13.80 -7.77 11.23
CA GLY A 75 -14.01 -8.45 12.51
C GLY A 75 -15.47 -8.66 12.89
N LEU A 76 -16.43 -8.30 12.05
CA LEU A 76 -17.85 -8.58 12.29
C LEU A 76 -18.09 -10.08 12.23
N SER A 77 -18.77 -10.60 13.26
CA SER A 77 -19.24 -11.97 13.31
C SER A 77 -20.77 -11.97 13.42
N ILE A 78 -21.44 -12.68 12.54
CA ILE A 78 -22.88 -12.85 12.57
C ILE A 78 -23.22 -14.13 13.32
N VAL A 79 -23.89 -13.99 14.47
CA VAL A 79 -24.24 -15.13 15.33
C VAL A 79 -25.13 -16.11 14.57
N GLY A 80 -24.77 -17.39 14.64
CA GLY A 80 -25.53 -18.47 13.99
C GLY A 80 -25.21 -18.67 12.52
N ASN A 81 -24.33 -17.84 11.92
CA ASN A 81 -23.84 -18.05 10.58
C ASN A 81 -22.58 -18.94 10.60
N ASN A 82 -22.67 -20.13 10.04
CA ASN A 82 -21.57 -21.08 9.94
C ASN A 82 -21.44 -21.61 8.50
N PRO A 83 -20.99 -20.77 7.57
CA PRO A 83 -20.97 -21.09 6.14
C PRO A 83 -20.00 -22.22 5.82
N THR A 84 -20.43 -23.13 4.95
CA THR A 84 -19.62 -24.25 4.45
C THR A 84 -19.15 -24.04 3.00
N ASN A 85 -19.72 -23.04 2.33
CA ASN A 85 -19.36 -22.69 0.95
C ASN A 85 -19.50 -21.17 0.74
N PHE A 86 -19.00 -20.69 -0.42
CA PHE A 86 -18.96 -19.27 -0.71
C PHE A 86 -20.34 -18.61 -0.82
N LEU A 87 -21.34 -19.31 -1.34
CA LEU A 87 -22.70 -18.76 -1.45
C LEU A 87 -23.28 -18.48 -0.06
N GLU A 88 -23.10 -19.40 0.87
CA GLU A 88 -23.53 -19.22 2.26
C GLU A 88 -22.80 -18.06 2.97
N VAL A 89 -21.53 -17.80 2.61
CA VAL A 89 -20.81 -16.60 3.06
C VAL A 89 -21.51 -15.34 2.55
N LEU A 90 -21.87 -15.31 1.26
CA LEU A 90 -22.58 -14.18 0.67
C LEU A 90 -23.94 -13.96 1.35
N GLU A 91 -24.77 -14.99 1.42
CA GLU A 91 -26.13 -14.91 1.95
C GLU A 91 -26.15 -14.54 3.44
N GLY A 92 -25.30 -15.21 4.22
CA GLY A 92 -25.31 -15.08 5.69
C GLY A 92 -24.49 -13.92 6.21
N THR A 93 -23.56 -13.36 5.44
CA THR A 93 -22.69 -12.28 5.89
C THR A 93 -22.76 -11.06 4.98
N TRP A 94 -22.29 -11.17 3.74
CA TRP A 94 -22.11 -10.00 2.86
C TRP A 94 -23.43 -9.32 2.51
N TRP A 95 -24.42 -10.07 2.06
CA TRP A 95 -25.73 -9.49 1.71
C TRP A 95 -26.49 -8.98 2.93
N ALA A 96 -26.23 -9.52 4.12
CA ALA A 96 -26.79 -8.97 5.34
C ALA A 96 -26.19 -7.59 5.64
N ILE A 97 -24.87 -7.43 5.48
CA ILE A 97 -24.17 -6.14 5.61
C ILE A 97 -24.70 -5.16 4.55
N ASP A 98 -24.72 -5.57 3.29
CA ASP A 98 -25.11 -4.73 2.15
C ASP A 98 -26.51 -4.14 2.32
N ARG A 99 -27.45 -4.91 2.86
CA ARG A 99 -28.83 -4.46 3.11
C ARG A 99 -28.96 -3.47 4.26
N GLN A 100 -27.99 -3.41 5.15
CA GLN A 100 -28.00 -2.53 6.32
C GLN A 100 -27.22 -1.23 6.10
N LEU A 101 -26.38 -1.18 5.08
CA LEU A 101 -25.59 0.00 4.77
C LEU A 101 -26.48 1.09 4.14
N ASP A 102 -26.42 2.26 4.73
CA ASP A 102 -26.93 3.50 4.15
C ASP A 102 -25.78 4.33 3.54
N LEU A 103 -26.09 5.52 3.06
CA LEU A 103 -25.07 6.41 2.45
C LEU A 103 -24.01 6.87 3.45
N ASP A 104 -24.38 7.11 4.69
CA ASP A 104 -23.45 7.57 5.72
C ASP A 104 -22.55 6.43 6.19
N GLY A 105 -23.11 5.22 6.39
CA GLY A 105 -22.35 4.03 6.67
C GLY A 105 -21.36 3.68 5.55
N THR A 106 -21.80 3.75 4.30
CA THR A 106 -20.95 3.54 3.12
C THR A 106 -19.82 4.57 3.04
N ARG A 107 -20.11 5.85 3.31
CA ARG A 107 -19.10 6.92 3.37
C ARG A 107 -18.08 6.67 4.47
N ALA A 108 -18.52 6.31 5.67
CA ALA A 108 -17.62 6.00 6.78
C ALA A 108 -16.72 4.80 6.48
N CYS A 109 -17.25 3.73 5.89
CA CYS A 109 -16.50 2.57 5.44
C CYS A 109 -15.45 2.95 4.38
N ALA A 110 -15.83 3.78 3.40
CA ALA A 110 -14.93 4.25 2.35
C ALA A 110 -13.77 5.06 2.95
N TRP A 111 -14.05 5.99 3.86
CA TRP A 111 -13.01 6.76 4.54
C TRP A 111 -12.03 5.85 5.30
N ALA A 112 -12.53 4.90 6.08
CA ALA A 112 -11.68 3.97 6.82
C ALA A 112 -10.76 3.18 5.89
N THR A 113 -11.31 2.61 4.81
CA THR A 113 -10.53 1.80 3.85
C THR A 113 -9.52 2.64 3.06
N VAL A 114 -9.93 3.82 2.58
CA VAL A 114 -9.04 4.68 1.77
C VAL A 114 -7.89 5.22 2.62
N LEU A 115 -8.13 5.60 3.87
CA LEU A 115 -7.08 6.05 4.78
C LEU A 115 -6.06 4.94 5.06
N ASP A 116 -6.51 3.70 5.27
CA ASP A 116 -5.61 2.56 5.40
C ASP A 116 -4.77 2.36 4.12
N CYS A 117 -5.40 2.40 2.95
CA CYS A 117 -4.69 2.29 1.67
C CYS A 117 -3.62 3.39 1.48
N ILE A 118 -3.95 4.65 1.79
CA ILE A 118 -3.00 5.77 1.69
C ILE A 118 -1.83 5.60 2.67
N ARG A 119 -2.13 5.11 3.86
CA ARG A 119 -1.12 4.90 4.90
C ARG A 119 -0.14 3.78 4.57
N ASP A 120 -0.62 2.76 3.89
CA ASP A 120 0.18 1.57 3.55
C ASP A 120 0.88 1.68 2.18
N GLY A 121 0.72 2.81 1.46
CA GLY A 121 1.35 3.11 0.16
C GLY A 121 0.60 2.58 -1.02
#